data_6e9f5dc8d238f3480ea27a9d926a8360
#
_entry.id   6e9f5dc8d238f3480ea27a9d926a8360
#
_cell.length_a   1.000
_cell.length_b   1.000
_cell.length_c   1.000
_cell.angle_alpha   90.00
_cell.angle_beta   90.00
_cell.angle_gamma   90.00
#
_symmetry.space_group_name_H-M   'P 1'
#
loop_
_entity.id
_entity.type
_entity.pdbx_description
1 polymer ?
#
loop_
_entity_poly.entity_id
_entity_poly.type
_entity_poly.pdbx_seq_one_letter_code
_entity_poly.pdbx_strand_id
1 'polypeptide(L)'
;MCLTRNVLAPTARLLELLELLQARTLITGREISDRLAIDARTVRRYVAALQGLGIPVEGQRGVGGGYRIRPGFRLPPLMLTDDEAVVVALGVIAAGRLGLTASPETLDTAQEKIHRVLPDALRRRVEALEAALDFTTSAPAGAPVSGETVLLLADAIRRRRRLRAAYRSFAGEDSRRELSPHGLVVHSGRWYLAAHDHTRDALRTFRVDRMRGAKVRDETALDPPEGFDAPAYVSRSLARVPWPHRVEVLLELPLEEATRRLPATLAEIAESDGGTLLRMRVSSLDWTARLLAGLACDFTIREPEELRASVRGLSDRLAASASAG
;
A
#
# COMPACT_ATOMS: atom_id res chain seq x y z
N MET A 1 51.04 21.34 -13.13
CA MET A 1 49.76 21.66 -12.45
C MET A 1 49.31 20.38 -11.73
N CYS A 2 49.68 20.27 -10.43
CA CYS A 2 49.41 19.07 -9.61
C CYS A 2 47.93 18.95 -9.30
N LEU A 3 47.28 17.92 -9.83
CA LEU A 3 45.97 17.49 -9.39
C LEU A 3 46.10 16.98 -7.95
N THR A 4 45.63 17.75 -6.99
CA THR A 4 45.50 17.36 -5.59
C THR A 4 44.55 16.14 -5.57
N ARG A 5 45.11 14.93 -5.39
CA ARG A 5 44.35 13.75 -4.99
C ARG A 5 43.65 14.08 -3.67
N ASN A 6 42.38 14.28 -3.77
CA ASN A 6 41.50 14.41 -2.59
C ASN A 6 41.56 13.07 -1.83
N VAL A 7 42.39 13.00 -0.78
CA VAL A 7 42.54 11.81 0.05
C VAL A 7 41.34 11.77 0.97
N LEU A 8 40.24 11.19 0.50
CA LEU A 8 39.04 10.94 1.32
C LEU A 8 39.44 10.22 2.61
N ALA A 9 38.88 10.66 3.72
CA ALA A 9 39.07 10.01 5.01
C ALA A 9 38.70 8.51 4.92
N PRO A 10 39.33 7.63 5.70
CA PRO A 10 39.00 6.19 5.69
C PRO A 10 37.54 5.87 5.83
N THR A 11 36.78 6.66 6.60
CA THR A 11 35.35 6.53 6.81
C THR A 11 34.55 6.85 5.54
N ALA A 12 34.94 7.88 4.77
CA ALA A 12 34.29 8.22 3.51
C ALA A 12 34.45 7.09 2.48
N ARG A 13 35.61 6.49 2.38
CA ARG A 13 35.87 5.33 1.49
C ARG A 13 35.07 4.09 1.91
N LEU A 14 34.82 3.92 3.21
CA LEU A 14 33.97 2.84 3.71
C LEU A 14 32.53 3.00 3.26
N LEU A 15 31.99 4.24 3.28
CA LEU A 15 30.67 4.57 2.77
C LEU A 15 30.57 4.40 1.25
N GLU A 16 31.58 4.85 0.49
CA GLU A 16 31.66 4.61 -0.95
C GLU A 16 31.67 3.11 -1.29
N LEU A 17 32.37 2.29 -0.50
CA LEU A 17 32.34 0.83 -0.68
C LEU A 17 30.93 0.28 -0.43
N LEU A 18 30.25 0.75 0.61
CA LEU A 18 28.87 0.34 0.89
C LEU A 18 27.93 0.71 -0.26
N GLU A 19 28.02 1.92 -0.80
CA GLU A 19 27.25 2.38 -1.95
C GLU A 19 27.50 1.50 -3.19
N LEU A 20 28.77 1.20 -3.51
CA LEU A 20 29.11 0.30 -4.61
C LEU A 20 28.52 -1.10 -4.45
N LEU A 21 28.51 -1.63 -3.22
CA LEU A 21 27.93 -2.93 -2.90
C LEU A 21 26.40 -2.92 -2.95
N GLN A 22 25.76 -1.78 -2.71
CA GLN A 22 24.29 -1.61 -2.82
C GLN A 22 23.83 -1.46 -4.27
N ALA A 23 24.63 -0.78 -5.09
CA ALA A 23 24.30 -0.55 -6.48
C ALA A 23 24.43 -1.80 -7.37
N ARG A 24 25.00 -2.91 -6.88
CA ARG A 24 25.30 -4.11 -7.69
C ARG A 24 25.02 -5.41 -6.94
N THR A 25 24.54 -6.41 -7.67
CA THR A 25 24.34 -7.77 -7.12
C THR A 25 25.66 -8.48 -6.78
N LEU A 26 26.74 -8.17 -7.49
CA LEU A 26 28.10 -8.66 -7.26
C LEU A 26 29.09 -7.65 -7.85
N ILE A 27 30.18 -7.35 -7.13
CA ILE A 27 31.27 -6.50 -7.60
C ILE A 27 32.63 -7.16 -7.31
N THR A 28 33.54 -7.19 -8.29
CA THR A 28 34.82 -7.82 -8.11
C THR A 28 35.76 -6.99 -7.22
N GLY A 29 36.68 -7.67 -6.50
CA GLY A 29 37.66 -6.96 -5.68
C GLY A 29 38.58 -6.02 -6.52
N ARG A 30 38.83 -6.37 -7.78
CA ARG A 30 39.59 -5.53 -8.72
C ARG A 30 38.81 -4.26 -9.06
N GLU A 31 37.53 -4.39 -9.39
CA GLU A 31 36.65 -3.25 -9.71
C GLU A 31 36.50 -2.28 -8.52
N ILE A 32 36.42 -2.82 -7.29
CA ILE A 32 36.42 -2.01 -6.06
C ILE A 32 37.75 -1.28 -5.92
N SER A 33 38.87 -1.97 -6.13
CA SER A 33 40.21 -1.39 -6.05
C SER A 33 40.40 -0.24 -7.04
N ASP A 34 39.95 -0.44 -8.28
CA ASP A 34 40.06 0.54 -9.36
C ASP A 34 39.20 1.78 -9.07
N ARG A 35 37.94 1.60 -8.63
CA ARG A 35 37.00 2.70 -8.35
C ARG A 35 37.35 3.53 -7.13
N LEU A 36 37.78 2.86 -6.06
CA LEU A 36 38.14 3.53 -4.81
C LEU A 36 39.60 3.95 -4.75
N ALA A 37 40.41 3.62 -5.78
CA ALA A 37 41.85 3.84 -5.84
C ALA A 37 42.57 3.30 -4.59
N ILE A 38 42.28 2.05 -4.19
CA ILE A 38 42.82 1.35 -3.04
C ILE A 38 43.36 -0.04 -3.44
N ASP A 39 44.28 -0.59 -2.66
CA ASP A 39 44.79 -1.94 -2.88
C ASP A 39 43.86 -3.04 -2.38
N ALA A 40 44.04 -4.26 -2.87
CA ALA A 40 43.21 -5.43 -2.52
C ALA A 40 43.24 -5.79 -1.02
N ARG A 41 44.31 -5.44 -0.28
CA ARG A 41 44.37 -5.64 1.17
C ARG A 41 43.46 -4.65 1.88
N THR A 42 43.43 -3.41 1.43
CA THR A 42 42.54 -2.37 1.94
C THR A 42 41.06 -2.68 1.64
N VAL A 43 40.73 -3.23 0.46
CA VAL A 43 39.37 -3.73 0.16
C VAL A 43 38.93 -4.76 1.20
N ARG A 44 39.76 -5.78 1.48
CA ARG A 44 39.45 -6.81 2.49
C ARG A 44 39.25 -6.21 3.88
N ARG A 45 40.08 -5.24 4.26
CA ARG A 45 39.95 -4.54 5.55
C ARG A 45 38.61 -3.77 5.66
N TYR A 46 38.22 -3.09 4.61
CA TYR A 46 36.96 -2.37 4.58
C TYR A 46 35.75 -3.30 4.57
N VAL A 47 35.81 -4.41 3.83
CA VAL A 47 34.77 -5.45 3.90
C VAL A 47 34.67 -6.00 5.34
N ALA A 48 35.76 -6.30 6.00
CA ALA A 48 35.77 -6.75 7.39
C ALA A 48 35.17 -5.67 8.35
N ALA A 49 35.48 -4.39 8.09
CA ALA A 49 34.89 -3.28 8.86
C ALA A 49 33.36 -3.18 8.68
N LEU A 50 32.85 -3.33 7.45
CA LEU A 50 31.41 -3.38 7.19
C LEU A 50 30.75 -4.57 7.89
N GLN A 51 31.40 -5.74 7.87
CA GLN A 51 30.93 -6.92 8.59
C GLN A 51 30.91 -6.68 10.12
N GLY A 52 31.91 -6.01 10.67
CA GLY A 52 31.97 -5.61 12.08
C GLY A 52 30.86 -4.62 12.46
N LEU A 53 30.37 -3.82 11.54
CA LEU A 53 29.20 -2.94 11.70
C LEU A 53 27.87 -3.68 11.53
N GLY A 54 27.88 -5.00 11.33
CA GLY A 54 26.68 -5.82 11.16
C GLY A 54 26.11 -5.82 9.73
N ILE A 55 26.85 -5.28 8.74
CA ILE A 55 26.45 -5.33 7.33
C ILE A 55 26.89 -6.68 6.75
N PRO A 56 25.96 -7.52 6.25
CA PRO A 56 26.26 -8.90 5.85
C PRO A 56 26.91 -8.94 4.45
N VAL A 57 28.18 -8.57 4.35
CA VAL A 57 28.95 -8.67 3.11
C VAL A 57 29.55 -10.07 2.98
N GLU A 58 29.32 -10.73 1.84
CA GLU A 58 29.88 -12.03 1.49
C GLU A 58 30.92 -11.90 0.39
N GLY A 59 32.04 -12.66 0.52
CA GLY A 59 33.04 -12.82 -0.52
C GLY A 59 32.89 -14.16 -1.24
N GLN A 60 32.73 -14.12 -2.55
CA GLN A 60 32.74 -15.30 -3.41
C GLN A 60 34.11 -15.46 -4.05
N ARG A 61 34.71 -16.63 -3.90
CA ARG A 61 36.06 -16.97 -4.47
C ARG A 61 35.90 -17.56 -5.88
N GLY A 62 36.93 -17.44 -6.70
CA GLY A 62 37.03 -18.08 -8.02
C GLY A 62 36.94 -17.11 -9.18
N VAL A 63 36.93 -17.68 -10.41
CA VAL A 63 36.74 -16.89 -11.65
C VAL A 63 35.36 -16.29 -11.63
N GLY A 64 35.28 -14.95 -11.74
CA GLY A 64 34.00 -14.21 -11.58
C GLY A 64 33.61 -13.95 -10.13
N GLY A 65 34.48 -14.27 -9.15
CA GLY A 65 34.23 -13.99 -7.73
C GLY A 65 34.29 -12.50 -7.40
N GLY A 66 33.69 -12.14 -6.27
CA GLY A 66 33.60 -10.75 -5.84
C GLY A 66 32.94 -10.63 -4.46
N TYR A 67 32.41 -9.46 -4.18
CA TYR A 67 31.73 -9.14 -2.94
C TYR A 67 30.27 -8.76 -3.24
N ARG A 68 29.38 -9.15 -2.36
CA ARG A 68 27.94 -8.79 -2.40
C ARG A 68 27.40 -8.62 -1.00
N ILE A 69 26.31 -7.88 -0.87
CA ILE A 69 25.51 -7.86 0.35
C ILE A 69 24.56 -9.07 0.32
N ARG A 70 24.54 -9.88 1.38
CA ARG A 70 23.64 -11.00 1.53
C ARG A 70 22.22 -10.50 1.82
N PRO A 71 21.22 -10.89 1.03
CA PRO A 71 19.82 -10.57 1.36
C PRO A 71 19.36 -11.33 2.62
N GLY A 72 18.47 -10.75 3.41
CA GLY A 72 17.73 -11.49 4.44
C GLY A 72 18.08 -11.16 5.90
N PHE A 73 18.82 -10.08 6.17
CA PHE A 73 18.95 -9.51 7.51
C PHE A 73 18.38 -8.09 7.55
N ARG A 74 18.52 -7.34 8.62
CA ARG A 74 18.04 -5.93 8.68
C ARG A 74 18.52 -5.16 7.45
N LEU A 75 17.67 -4.24 6.93
CA LEU A 75 18.11 -3.34 5.87
C LEU A 75 19.36 -2.59 6.35
N PRO A 76 20.51 -2.69 5.64
CA PRO A 76 21.66 -1.88 5.96
C PRO A 76 21.33 -0.40 5.74
N PRO A 77 22.14 0.55 6.24
CA PRO A 77 21.98 1.96 5.89
C PRO A 77 21.89 2.11 4.37
N LEU A 78 20.77 2.61 3.86
CA LEU A 78 20.61 2.88 2.43
C LEU A 78 21.20 4.27 2.12
N MET A 79 22.12 4.31 1.19
CA MET A 79 22.67 5.56 0.64
C MET A 79 21.77 5.97 -0.52
N LEU A 80 20.73 6.75 -0.23
CA LEU A 80 19.81 7.25 -1.24
C LEU A 80 20.29 8.61 -1.77
N THR A 81 20.18 8.79 -3.08
CA THR A 81 20.30 10.12 -3.70
C THR A 81 19.08 10.96 -3.30
N ASP A 82 19.15 12.27 -3.50
CA ASP A 82 18.04 13.20 -3.22
C ASP A 82 16.76 12.78 -3.94
N ASP A 83 16.84 12.41 -5.21
CA ASP A 83 15.70 11.98 -6.02
C ASP A 83 15.10 10.64 -5.52
N GLU A 84 15.95 9.67 -5.16
CA GLU A 84 15.50 8.40 -4.59
C GLU A 84 14.82 8.61 -3.22
N ALA A 85 15.36 9.49 -2.40
CA ALA A 85 14.77 9.83 -1.10
C ALA A 85 13.38 10.47 -1.25
N VAL A 86 13.19 11.34 -2.26
CA VAL A 86 11.87 11.90 -2.60
C VAL A 86 10.89 10.81 -3.02
N VAL A 87 11.31 9.89 -3.90
CA VAL A 87 10.45 8.79 -4.36
C VAL A 87 10.02 7.89 -3.19
N VAL A 88 10.94 7.59 -2.25
CA VAL A 88 10.63 6.81 -1.05
C VAL A 88 9.65 7.57 -0.15
N ALA A 89 9.88 8.86 0.11
CA ALA A 89 8.98 9.69 0.91
C ALA A 89 7.57 9.75 0.31
N LEU A 90 7.46 10.00 -1.01
CA LEU A 90 6.18 9.97 -1.74
C LEU A 90 5.49 8.61 -1.65
N GLY A 91 6.25 7.50 -1.76
CA GLY A 91 5.73 6.15 -1.62
C GLY A 91 5.12 5.91 -0.23
N VAL A 92 5.77 6.41 0.83
CA VAL A 92 5.27 6.31 2.22
C VAL A 92 3.98 7.12 2.40
N ILE A 93 3.94 8.37 1.89
CA ILE A 93 2.74 9.22 1.93
C ILE A 93 1.58 8.55 1.19
N ALA A 94 1.82 8.11 -0.04
CA ALA A 94 0.80 7.44 -0.86
C ALA A 94 0.29 6.15 -0.18
N ALA A 95 1.18 5.35 0.40
CA ALA A 95 0.82 4.15 1.14
C ALA A 95 -0.16 4.44 2.29
N GLY A 96 0.08 5.52 3.04
CA GLY A 96 -0.82 5.96 4.11
C GLY A 96 -2.19 6.42 3.58
N ARG A 97 -2.18 7.29 2.59
CA ARG A 97 -3.41 7.86 2.00
C ARG A 97 -4.27 6.81 1.29
N LEU A 98 -3.65 5.83 0.65
CA LEU A 98 -4.33 4.74 -0.05
C LEU A 98 -4.70 3.55 0.87
N GLY A 99 -4.39 3.61 2.17
CA GLY A 99 -4.67 2.54 3.11
C GLY A 99 -3.89 1.25 2.82
N LEU A 100 -2.70 1.36 2.22
CA LEU A 100 -1.86 0.22 1.84
C LEU A 100 -1.03 -0.34 3.00
N THR A 101 -1.07 0.29 4.16
CA THR A 101 -0.21 -0.06 5.30
C THR A 101 -0.95 -0.70 6.45
N ALA A 102 -0.18 -1.47 7.19
CA ALA A 102 -0.62 -2.33 8.28
C ALA A 102 -0.92 -1.58 9.58
N SER A 103 -0.16 -0.56 9.89
CA SER A 103 -0.24 0.17 11.15
C SER A 103 0.10 1.63 10.90
N PRO A 104 -0.78 2.55 11.34
CA PRO A 104 -0.48 3.98 11.32
C PRO A 104 0.85 4.30 12.01
N GLU A 105 1.11 3.68 13.18
CA GLU A 105 2.34 3.94 13.94
C GLU A 105 3.61 3.51 13.18
N THR A 106 3.54 2.42 12.40
CA THR A 106 4.66 1.97 11.56
C THR A 106 4.92 2.96 10.42
N LEU A 107 3.84 3.50 9.83
CA LEU A 107 3.92 4.51 8.79
C LEU A 107 4.56 5.79 9.33
N ASP A 108 4.01 6.32 10.44
CA ASP A 108 4.49 7.53 11.09
C ASP A 108 5.98 7.40 11.47
N THR A 109 6.36 6.27 12.06
CA THR A 109 7.76 5.99 12.40
C THR A 109 8.67 5.94 11.16
N ALA A 110 8.21 5.37 10.04
CA ALA A 110 8.98 5.32 8.80
C ALA A 110 9.13 6.72 8.21
N GLN A 111 8.05 7.49 8.19
CA GLN A 111 8.02 8.87 7.71
C GLN A 111 8.94 9.79 8.54
N GLU A 112 8.85 9.73 9.87
CA GLU A 112 9.75 10.47 10.76
C GLU A 112 11.24 10.14 10.53
N LYS A 113 11.58 8.85 10.33
CA LYS A 113 12.95 8.45 10.04
C LYS A 113 13.47 9.05 8.75
N ILE A 114 12.64 9.08 7.71
CA ILE A 114 12.98 9.68 6.41
C ILE A 114 13.14 11.19 6.57
N HIS A 115 12.18 11.88 7.16
CA HIS A 115 12.21 13.33 7.38
C HIS A 115 13.45 13.76 8.18
N ARG A 116 13.87 12.97 9.16
CA ARG A 116 15.03 13.28 10.02
C ARG A 116 16.36 13.29 9.26
N VAL A 117 16.48 12.49 8.19
CA VAL A 117 17.72 12.35 7.41
C VAL A 117 17.71 13.17 6.13
N LEU A 118 16.56 13.72 5.72
CA LEU A 118 16.45 14.56 4.54
C LEU A 118 17.17 15.92 4.77
N PRO A 119 17.93 16.42 3.77
CA PRO A 119 18.42 17.79 3.77
C PRO A 119 17.26 18.79 3.94
N ASP A 120 17.49 19.91 4.65
CA ASP A 120 16.43 20.88 4.97
C ASP A 120 15.66 21.41 3.75
N ALA A 121 16.36 21.62 2.62
CA ALA A 121 15.72 22.08 1.39
C ALA A 121 14.75 21.04 0.83
N LEU A 122 15.12 19.77 0.92
CA LEU A 122 14.34 18.64 0.39
C LEU A 122 13.17 18.34 1.32
N ARG A 123 13.40 18.36 2.64
CA ARG A 123 12.36 18.18 3.65
C ARG A 123 11.23 19.19 3.46
N ARG A 124 11.52 20.48 3.31
CA ARG A 124 10.50 21.51 3.05
C ARG A 124 9.70 21.25 1.77
N ARG A 125 10.32 20.69 0.72
CA ARG A 125 9.62 20.32 -0.51
C ARG A 125 8.67 19.15 -0.30
N VAL A 126 9.10 18.13 0.45
CA VAL A 126 8.26 16.98 0.80
C VAL A 126 7.08 17.42 1.67
N GLU A 127 7.31 18.24 2.70
CA GLU A 127 6.26 18.82 3.56
C GLU A 127 5.25 19.67 2.76
N ALA A 128 5.73 20.50 1.84
CA ALA A 128 4.86 21.29 0.96
C ALA A 128 4.02 20.38 0.05
N LEU A 129 4.60 19.29 -0.43
CA LEU A 129 3.90 18.32 -1.26
C LEU A 129 2.87 17.52 -0.45
N GLU A 130 3.17 17.13 0.79
CA GLU A 130 2.22 16.51 1.73
C GLU A 130 1.00 17.38 1.99
N ALA A 131 1.22 18.68 2.17
CA ALA A 131 0.17 19.66 2.39
C ALA A 131 -0.69 19.95 1.13
N ALA A 132 -0.08 19.80 -0.06
CA ALA A 132 -0.73 20.08 -1.35
C ALA A 132 -1.36 18.84 -2.00
N LEU A 133 -0.95 17.63 -1.59
CA LEU A 133 -1.46 16.38 -2.16
C LEU A 133 -2.80 16.01 -1.53
N ASP A 134 -3.83 16.09 -2.35
CA ASP A 134 -5.14 15.54 -2.03
C ASP A 134 -5.40 14.30 -2.91
N PHE A 135 -5.94 13.25 -2.29
CA PHE A 135 -6.29 12.02 -3.00
C PHE A 135 -7.81 11.96 -3.11
N THR A 136 -8.31 11.80 -4.33
CA THR A 136 -9.75 11.65 -4.60
C THR A 136 -10.36 10.38 -3.99
N THR A 137 -9.52 9.46 -3.50
CA THR A 137 -9.94 8.25 -2.78
C THR A 137 -9.45 8.31 -1.34
N SER A 138 -10.34 8.59 -0.41
CA SER A 138 -10.05 8.41 1.02
C SER A 138 -9.82 6.94 1.35
N ALA A 139 -8.90 6.67 2.27
CA ALA A 139 -8.73 5.32 2.80
C ALA A 139 -10.07 4.80 3.34
N PRO A 140 -10.58 3.68 2.85
CA PRO A 140 -11.89 3.19 3.27
C PRO A 140 -11.85 2.82 4.75
N ALA A 141 -12.91 3.15 5.49
CA ALA A 141 -13.09 2.68 6.85
C ALA A 141 -13.06 1.13 6.87
N GLY A 142 -12.10 0.57 7.55
CA GLY A 142 -11.90 -0.88 7.68
C GLY A 142 -10.72 -1.17 8.60
N ALA A 143 -10.59 -2.41 9.09
CA ALA A 143 -9.42 -2.80 9.84
C ALA A 143 -8.18 -2.76 8.92
N PRO A 144 -7.07 -2.17 9.35
CA PRO A 144 -5.85 -2.14 8.57
C PRO A 144 -5.35 -3.57 8.33
N VAL A 145 -4.84 -3.83 7.13
CA VAL A 145 -4.24 -5.12 6.77
C VAL A 145 -2.77 -5.09 7.14
N SER A 146 -2.29 -6.05 7.94
CA SER A 146 -0.88 -6.09 8.32
C SER A 146 0.02 -6.41 7.12
N GLY A 147 1.15 -5.72 7.00
CA GLY A 147 2.16 -6.00 5.95
C GLY A 147 2.62 -7.46 5.97
N GLU A 148 2.69 -8.07 7.15
CA GLU A 148 2.98 -9.50 7.31
C GLU A 148 1.94 -10.37 6.59
N THR A 149 0.64 -10.05 6.73
CA THR A 149 -0.42 -10.76 6.01
C THR A 149 -0.28 -10.59 4.50
N VAL A 150 -0.01 -9.36 4.02
CA VAL A 150 0.18 -9.10 2.59
C VAL A 150 1.36 -9.89 2.05
N LEU A 151 2.50 -9.88 2.75
CA LEU A 151 3.70 -10.64 2.37
C LEU A 151 3.48 -12.15 2.40
N LEU A 152 2.76 -12.66 3.41
CA LEU A 152 2.41 -14.08 3.51
C LEU A 152 1.54 -14.50 2.31
N LEU A 153 0.53 -13.72 1.95
CA LEU A 153 -0.33 -13.99 0.80
C LEU A 153 0.45 -13.94 -0.52
N ALA A 154 1.31 -12.94 -0.70
CA ALA A 154 2.15 -12.81 -1.89
C ALA A 154 3.13 -13.99 -2.02
N ASP A 155 3.74 -14.44 -0.92
CA ASP A 155 4.64 -15.60 -0.92
C ASP A 155 3.89 -16.90 -1.23
N ALA A 156 2.68 -17.09 -0.70
CA ALA A 156 1.83 -18.24 -1.01
C ALA A 156 1.45 -18.29 -2.50
N ILE A 157 1.13 -17.13 -3.12
CA ILE A 157 0.88 -17.03 -4.56
C ILE A 157 2.14 -17.42 -5.33
N ARG A 158 3.29 -16.82 -5.02
CA ARG A 158 4.58 -17.08 -5.69
C ARG A 158 5.01 -18.55 -5.61
N ARG A 159 4.84 -19.17 -4.43
CA ARG A 159 5.21 -20.58 -4.20
C ARG A 159 4.12 -21.56 -4.60
N ARG A 160 2.97 -21.08 -5.09
CA ARG A 160 1.81 -21.91 -5.44
C ARG A 160 1.40 -22.84 -4.28
N ARG A 161 1.23 -22.25 -3.10
CA ARG A 161 0.82 -22.98 -1.89
C ARG A 161 -0.58 -22.61 -1.47
N ARG A 162 -1.32 -23.62 -0.95
CA ARG A 162 -2.65 -23.38 -0.37
C ARG A 162 -2.56 -22.54 0.90
N LEU A 163 -3.66 -21.88 1.21
CA LEU A 163 -3.85 -21.10 2.43
C LEU A 163 -5.03 -21.66 3.21
N ARG A 164 -4.91 -21.65 4.53
CA ARG A 164 -6.03 -21.79 5.45
C ARG A 164 -6.21 -20.52 6.24
N ALA A 165 -7.44 -19.97 6.30
CA ALA A 165 -7.75 -18.79 7.07
C ALA A 165 -9.16 -18.86 7.65
N ALA A 166 -9.39 -18.18 8.78
CA ALA A 166 -10.72 -17.81 9.19
C ALA A 166 -11.16 -16.59 8.39
N TYR A 167 -12.40 -16.60 7.92
CA TYR A 167 -12.95 -15.53 7.08
C TYR A 167 -14.32 -15.10 7.61
N ARG A 168 -14.47 -13.80 7.80
CA ARG A 168 -15.75 -13.20 8.16
C ARG A 168 -16.48 -12.71 6.92
N SER A 169 -17.64 -13.31 6.62
CA SER A 169 -18.45 -12.94 5.46
C SER A 169 -19.00 -11.51 5.59
N PHE A 170 -19.61 -11.01 4.51
CA PHE A 170 -20.34 -9.73 4.57
C PHE A 170 -21.53 -9.78 5.54
N ALA A 171 -22.19 -10.93 5.64
CA ALA A 171 -23.31 -11.16 6.56
C ALA A 171 -22.85 -11.32 8.03
N GLY A 172 -21.54 -11.22 8.32
CA GLY A 172 -20.99 -11.36 9.66
C GLY A 172 -20.70 -12.78 10.10
N GLU A 173 -20.92 -13.79 9.25
CA GLU A 173 -20.68 -15.20 9.55
C GLU A 173 -19.19 -15.53 9.50
N ASP A 174 -18.70 -16.17 10.54
CA ASP A 174 -17.34 -16.70 10.60
C ASP A 174 -17.27 -18.09 10.00
N SER A 175 -16.27 -18.33 9.15
CA SER A 175 -16.06 -19.62 8.48
C SER A 175 -14.57 -19.89 8.29
N ARG A 176 -14.18 -21.15 8.28
CA ARG A 176 -12.83 -21.55 7.87
C ARG A 176 -12.81 -21.76 6.37
N ARG A 177 -11.76 -21.25 5.72
CA ARG A 177 -11.56 -21.36 4.29
C ARG A 177 -10.24 -22.02 3.98
N GLU A 178 -10.26 -22.86 2.97
CA GLU A 178 -9.08 -23.40 2.33
C GLU A 178 -9.04 -22.87 0.91
N LEU A 179 -7.95 -22.17 0.56
CA LEU A 179 -7.87 -21.35 -0.63
C LEU A 179 -6.63 -21.69 -1.44
N SER A 180 -6.77 -21.76 -2.77
CA SER A 180 -5.66 -21.65 -3.71
C SER A 180 -5.55 -20.21 -4.20
N PRO A 181 -4.58 -19.43 -3.70
CA PRO A 181 -4.45 -18.02 -4.04
C PRO A 181 -3.91 -17.84 -5.47
N HIS A 182 -4.51 -16.93 -6.25
CA HIS A 182 -4.13 -16.67 -7.63
C HIS A 182 -3.66 -15.23 -7.87
N GLY A 183 -4.12 -14.27 -7.08
CA GLY A 183 -3.71 -12.88 -7.22
C GLY A 183 -4.15 -12.00 -6.07
N LEU A 184 -3.32 -11.00 -5.76
CA LEU A 184 -3.56 -10.00 -4.74
C LEU A 184 -3.75 -8.65 -5.44
N VAL A 185 -4.85 -7.97 -5.15
CA VAL A 185 -5.27 -6.74 -5.85
C VAL A 185 -5.65 -5.68 -4.85
N VAL A 186 -5.19 -4.45 -5.08
CA VAL A 186 -5.69 -3.27 -4.37
C VAL A 186 -6.77 -2.61 -5.23
N HIS A 187 -7.95 -2.44 -4.67
CA HIS A 187 -9.06 -1.75 -5.33
C HIS A 187 -9.73 -0.80 -4.34
N SER A 188 -9.81 0.48 -4.69
CA SER A 188 -10.37 1.53 -3.83
C SER A 188 -9.82 1.49 -2.39
N GLY A 189 -8.49 1.41 -2.26
CA GLY A 189 -7.78 1.39 -0.97
C GLY A 189 -7.97 0.14 -0.12
N ARG A 190 -8.51 -0.94 -0.68
CA ARG A 190 -8.69 -2.24 0.00
C ARG A 190 -7.97 -3.36 -0.71
N TRP A 191 -7.42 -4.26 0.09
CA TRP A 191 -6.78 -5.46 -0.41
C TRP A 191 -7.78 -6.59 -0.66
N TYR A 192 -7.71 -7.18 -1.84
CA TYR A 192 -8.51 -8.32 -2.27
C TYR A 192 -7.62 -9.47 -2.70
N LEU A 193 -7.97 -10.67 -2.31
CA LEU A 193 -7.37 -11.91 -2.76
C LEU A 193 -8.34 -12.59 -3.73
N ALA A 194 -7.92 -12.80 -4.98
CA ALA A 194 -8.59 -13.70 -5.89
C ALA A 194 -8.06 -15.12 -5.64
N ALA A 195 -8.94 -16.05 -5.31
CA ALA A 195 -8.56 -17.41 -4.96
C ALA A 195 -9.65 -18.41 -5.32
N HIS A 196 -9.25 -19.65 -5.63
CA HIS A 196 -10.18 -20.77 -5.64
C HIS A 196 -10.50 -21.20 -4.21
N ASP A 197 -11.76 -21.17 -3.83
CA ASP A 197 -12.27 -21.60 -2.53
C ASP A 197 -12.61 -23.08 -2.58
N HIS A 198 -11.80 -23.94 -1.99
CA HIS A 198 -12.03 -25.39 -1.94
C HIS A 198 -13.28 -25.80 -1.15
N THR A 199 -13.76 -24.92 -0.27
CA THR A 199 -14.99 -25.17 0.50
C THR A 199 -16.25 -25.00 -0.35
N ARG A 200 -16.17 -24.13 -1.38
CA ARG A 200 -17.29 -23.78 -2.26
C ARG A 200 -17.06 -24.24 -3.71
N ASP A 201 -15.92 -24.84 -3.97
CA ASP A 201 -15.44 -25.29 -5.30
C ASP A 201 -15.62 -24.21 -6.38
N ALA A 202 -15.17 -22.99 -6.09
CA ALA A 202 -15.35 -21.85 -6.98
C ALA A 202 -14.26 -20.79 -6.84
N LEU A 203 -13.96 -20.11 -7.93
CA LEU A 203 -13.13 -18.92 -7.93
C LEU A 203 -13.88 -17.74 -7.27
N ARG A 204 -13.31 -17.15 -6.26
CA ARG A 204 -13.94 -16.09 -5.44
C ARG A 204 -12.97 -14.98 -5.10
N THR A 205 -13.53 -13.82 -4.75
CA THR A 205 -12.81 -12.65 -4.24
C THR A 205 -13.00 -12.54 -2.74
N PHE A 206 -11.90 -12.42 -2.01
CA PHE A 206 -11.88 -12.29 -0.54
C PHE A 206 -11.28 -10.95 -0.15
N ARG A 207 -11.94 -10.21 0.72
CA ARG A 207 -11.35 -9.02 1.35
C ARG A 207 -10.31 -9.48 2.38
N VAL A 208 -9.08 -8.97 2.25
CA VAL A 208 -7.97 -9.41 3.12
C VAL A 208 -8.16 -8.92 4.57
N ASP A 209 -8.75 -7.74 4.78
CA ASP A 209 -9.09 -7.21 6.12
C ASP A 209 -10.13 -8.04 6.90
N ARG A 210 -10.82 -8.97 6.23
CA ARG A 210 -11.75 -9.93 6.84
C ARG A 210 -11.12 -11.31 7.07
N MET A 211 -9.87 -11.49 6.69
CA MET A 211 -9.12 -12.74 6.91
C MET A 211 -8.40 -12.67 8.26
N ARG A 212 -8.44 -13.77 9.01
CA ARG A 212 -7.74 -13.88 10.28
C ARG A 212 -6.97 -15.18 10.34
N GLY A 213 -5.75 -15.11 10.92
CA GLY A 213 -4.92 -16.29 11.15
C GLY A 213 -4.60 -17.06 9.88
N ALA A 214 -4.32 -16.35 8.77
CA ALA A 214 -3.90 -16.96 7.53
C ALA A 214 -2.61 -17.75 7.73
N LYS A 215 -2.59 -19.00 7.25
CA LYS A 215 -1.43 -19.89 7.32
C LYS A 215 -1.22 -20.55 5.97
N VAL A 216 0.02 -20.52 5.50
CA VAL A 216 0.44 -21.26 4.32
C VAL A 216 0.46 -22.76 4.64
N ARG A 217 0.01 -23.56 3.72
CA ARG A 217 -0.01 -25.00 3.80
C ARG A 217 1.05 -25.61 2.88
N ASP A 218 1.41 -26.88 3.12
CA ASP A 218 2.38 -27.57 2.28
C ASP A 218 1.76 -28.08 0.97
N GLU A 219 0.43 -28.12 0.91
CA GLU A 219 -0.30 -28.55 -0.27
C GLU A 219 -0.16 -27.54 -1.42
N THR A 220 0.05 -28.05 -2.63
CA THR A 220 0.12 -27.25 -3.84
C THR A 220 -1.25 -26.61 -4.14
N ALA A 221 -1.24 -25.33 -4.45
CA ALA A 221 -2.41 -24.60 -4.92
C ALA A 221 -2.82 -25.09 -6.32
N LEU A 222 -4.11 -25.03 -6.61
CA LEU A 222 -4.61 -25.19 -7.96
C LEU A 222 -4.04 -24.08 -8.85
N ASP A 223 -3.87 -24.38 -10.13
CA ASP A 223 -3.50 -23.38 -11.12
C ASP A 223 -4.66 -22.40 -11.35
N PRO A 224 -4.35 -21.12 -11.61
CA PRO A 224 -5.35 -20.21 -12.08
C PRO A 224 -5.89 -20.65 -13.45
N PRO A 225 -7.13 -20.29 -13.81
CA PRO A 225 -7.62 -20.49 -15.17
C PRO A 225 -6.67 -19.92 -16.22
N GLU A 226 -6.63 -20.50 -17.40
CA GLU A 226 -5.81 -19.98 -18.50
C GLU A 226 -6.17 -18.52 -18.81
N GLY A 227 -5.16 -17.67 -18.98
CA GLY A 227 -5.35 -16.22 -19.24
C GLY A 227 -5.94 -15.46 -18.03
N PHE A 228 -5.83 -15.98 -16.83
CA PHE A 228 -6.40 -15.35 -15.63
C PHE A 228 -5.76 -13.98 -15.32
N ASP A 229 -6.59 -12.95 -15.35
CA ASP A 229 -6.26 -11.57 -14.96
C ASP A 229 -6.94 -11.25 -13.62
N ALA A 230 -6.17 -11.20 -12.54
CA ALA A 230 -6.67 -10.97 -11.19
C ALA A 230 -7.30 -9.57 -11.02
N PRO A 231 -6.71 -8.45 -11.48
CA PRO A 231 -7.35 -7.14 -11.48
C PRO A 231 -8.70 -7.12 -12.18
N ALA A 232 -8.79 -7.63 -13.41
CA ALA A 232 -10.03 -7.68 -14.17
C ALA A 232 -11.07 -8.59 -13.50
N TYR A 233 -10.65 -9.72 -12.93
CA TYR A 233 -11.55 -10.61 -12.19
C TYR A 233 -12.13 -9.95 -10.94
N VAL A 234 -11.29 -9.32 -10.11
CA VAL A 234 -11.72 -8.63 -8.89
C VAL A 234 -12.67 -7.50 -9.23
N SER A 235 -12.36 -6.66 -10.22
CA SER A 235 -13.23 -5.56 -10.65
C SER A 235 -14.60 -6.06 -11.09
N ARG A 236 -14.66 -7.11 -11.94
CA ARG A 236 -15.93 -7.72 -12.36
C ARG A 236 -16.67 -8.38 -11.20
N SER A 237 -15.95 -9.03 -10.28
CA SER A 237 -16.54 -9.66 -9.10
C SER A 237 -17.21 -8.62 -8.19
N LEU A 238 -16.55 -7.48 -7.96
CA LEU A 238 -17.06 -6.39 -7.14
C LEU A 238 -18.26 -5.69 -7.80
N ALA A 239 -18.23 -5.52 -9.13
CA ALA A 239 -19.35 -4.96 -9.88
C ALA A 239 -20.61 -5.84 -9.83
N ARG A 240 -20.44 -7.16 -9.65
CA ARG A 240 -21.56 -8.13 -9.55
C ARG A 240 -22.07 -8.33 -8.12
N VAL A 241 -21.42 -7.78 -7.10
CA VAL A 241 -21.94 -7.86 -5.73
C VAL A 241 -23.27 -7.12 -5.72
N PRO A 242 -24.40 -7.79 -5.41
CA PRO A 242 -25.65 -7.09 -5.20
C PRO A 242 -25.50 -6.28 -3.91
N TRP A 243 -25.15 -5.01 -4.06
CA TRP A 243 -25.13 -4.10 -2.93
C TRP A 243 -26.56 -4.06 -2.35
N PRO A 244 -26.75 -4.27 -1.04
CA PRO A 244 -28.08 -4.46 -0.43
C PRO A 244 -28.97 -3.22 -0.57
N HIS A 245 -28.37 -2.04 -0.72
CA HIS A 245 -29.12 -0.80 -0.78
C HIS A 245 -28.94 -0.12 -2.14
N ARG A 246 -30.04 0.11 -2.82
CA ARG A 246 -30.12 1.06 -3.92
C ARG A 246 -30.38 2.43 -3.31
N VAL A 247 -29.58 3.39 -3.65
CA VAL A 247 -29.71 4.77 -3.18
C VAL A 247 -30.01 5.68 -4.35
N GLU A 248 -31.04 6.51 -4.18
CA GLU A 248 -31.38 7.58 -5.09
C GLU A 248 -31.59 8.87 -4.29
N VAL A 249 -30.76 9.89 -4.61
CA VAL A 249 -30.75 11.18 -3.91
C VAL A 249 -30.73 12.30 -4.94
N LEU A 250 -31.58 13.27 -4.79
CA LEU A 250 -31.53 14.52 -5.54
C LEU A 250 -30.62 15.50 -4.77
N LEU A 251 -29.54 15.93 -5.40
CA LEU A 251 -28.64 16.95 -4.89
C LEU A 251 -29.06 18.32 -5.46
N GLU A 252 -29.16 19.33 -4.63
CA GLU A 252 -29.46 20.71 -5.06
C GLU A 252 -28.16 21.39 -5.56
N LEU A 253 -27.54 20.75 -6.54
CA LEU A 253 -26.30 21.17 -7.20
C LEU A 253 -26.44 21.04 -8.72
N PRO A 254 -25.80 21.92 -9.51
CA PRO A 254 -25.63 21.73 -10.95
C PRO A 254 -24.83 20.47 -11.24
N LEU A 255 -25.11 19.79 -12.35
CA LEU A 255 -24.44 18.55 -12.76
C LEU A 255 -22.92 18.69 -12.84
N GLU A 256 -22.42 19.82 -13.33
CA GLU A 256 -20.98 20.11 -13.43
C GLU A 256 -20.31 20.13 -12.05
N GLU A 257 -20.96 20.71 -11.06
CA GLU A 257 -20.43 20.80 -9.70
C GLU A 257 -20.51 19.46 -8.97
N ALA A 258 -21.61 18.73 -9.14
CA ALA A 258 -21.73 17.36 -8.64
C ALA A 258 -20.66 16.44 -9.21
N THR A 259 -20.35 16.55 -10.51
CA THR A 259 -19.30 15.78 -11.18
C THR A 259 -17.90 16.09 -10.64
N ARG A 260 -17.66 17.33 -10.24
CA ARG A 260 -16.36 17.72 -9.60
C ARG A 260 -16.23 17.18 -8.19
N ARG A 261 -17.32 17.10 -7.42
CA ARG A 261 -17.31 16.65 -6.02
C ARG A 261 -17.41 15.13 -5.86
N LEU A 262 -17.94 14.43 -6.87
CA LEU A 262 -18.16 12.98 -6.83
C LEU A 262 -17.32 12.27 -7.89
N PRO A 263 -16.49 11.26 -7.51
CA PRO A 263 -15.80 10.43 -8.48
C PRO A 263 -16.79 9.70 -9.39
N ALA A 264 -16.56 9.73 -10.70
CA ALA A 264 -17.40 9.06 -11.70
C ALA A 264 -17.56 7.54 -11.50
N THR A 265 -16.64 6.94 -10.72
CA THR A 265 -16.66 5.51 -10.37
C THR A 265 -17.57 5.17 -9.20
N LEU A 266 -18.10 6.19 -8.50
CA LEU A 266 -18.85 6.01 -7.26
C LEU A 266 -20.35 5.90 -7.50
N ALA A 267 -20.87 6.67 -8.45
CA ALA A 267 -22.29 6.82 -8.69
C ALA A 267 -22.59 7.18 -10.14
N GLU A 268 -23.78 6.83 -10.59
CA GLU A 268 -24.38 7.41 -11.78
C GLU A 268 -25.00 8.76 -11.41
N ILE A 269 -24.63 9.82 -12.10
CA ILE A 269 -25.18 11.15 -11.91
C ILE A 269 -25.80 11.63 -13.22
N ALA A 270 -26.99 12.19 -13.11
CA ALA A 270 -27.74 12.70 -14.25
C ALA A 270 -28.45 14.01 -13.87
N GLU A 271 -28.63 14.88 -14.85
CA GLU A 271 -29.43 16.08 -14.68
C GLU A 271 -30.88 15.72 -14.37
N SER A 272 -31.53 16.45 -13.47
CA SER A 272 -32.92 16.25 -13.05
C SER A 272 -33.56 17.58 -12.67
N ASP A 273 -34.89 17.64 -12.71
CA ASP A 273 -35.62 18.80 -12.23
C ASP A 273 -35.27 19.08 -10.76
N GLY A 274 -34.76 20.27 -10.49
CA GLY A 274 -34.31 20.72 -9.17
C GLY A 274 -32.86 20.39 -8.81
N GLY A 275 -32.02 19.89 -9.74
CA GLY A 275 -30.61 19.66 -9.50
C GLY A 275 -30.04 18.42 -10.18
N THR A 276 -29.19 17.68 -9.46
CA THR A 276 -28.52 16.49 -9.99
C THR A 276 -29.01 15.24 -9.27
N LEU A 277 -29.50 14.27 -10.01
CA LEU A 277 -29.89 12.96 -9.51
C LEU A 277 -28.70 12.04 -9.36
N LEU A 278 -28.44 11.62 -8.14
CA LEU A 278 -27.40 10.67 -7.75
C LEU A 278 -28.01 9.28 -7.59
N ARG A 279 -27.49 8.29 -8.34
CA ARG A 279 -27.87 6.88 -8.20
C ARG A 279 -26.65 6.05 -7.87
N MET A 280 -26.72 5.26 -6.81
CA MET A 280 -25.64 4.36 -6.44
C MET A 280 -26.17 3.09 -5.77
N ARG A 281 -25.36 2.05 -5.78
CA ARG A 281 -25.58 0.86 -4.95
C ARG A 281 -24.53 0.80 -3.86
N VAL A 282 -24.95 0.63 -2.61
CA VAL A 282 -24.04 0.73 -1.47
C VAL A 282 -24.24 -0.42 -0.49
N SER A 283 -23.16 -0.70 0.26
CA SER A 283 -23.17 -1.71 1.32
C SER A 283 -23.51 -1.14 2.69
N SER A 284 -23.46 0.19 2.86
CA SER A 284 -23.64 0.85 4.15
C SER A 284 -24.32 2.19 3.98
N LEU A 285 -25.49 2.35 4.57
CA LEU A 285 -26.24 3.61 4.60
C LEU A 285 -25.56 4.64 5.51
N ASP A 286 -24.88 4.22 6.57
CA ASP A 286 -24.12 5.12 7.44
C ASP A 286 -22.92 5.75 6.70
N TRP A 287 -22.28 5.00 5.82
CA TRP A 287 -21.23 5.56 4.96
C TRP A 287 -21.83 6.56 3.97
N THR A 288 -22.98 6.22 3.37
CA THR A 288 -23.70 7.11 2.45
C THR A 288 -24.11 8.41 3.13
N ALA A 289 -24.61 8.35 4.36
CA ALA A 289 -24.97 9.53 5.14
C ALA A 289 -23.78 10.47 5.33
N ARG A 290 -22.58 9.93 5.66
CA ARG A 290 -21.36 10.72 5.78
C ARG A 290 -20.91 11.31 4.45
N LEU A 291 -21.02 10.55 3.36
CA LEU A 291 -20.71 11.05 2.03
C LEU A 291 -21.59 12.24 1.67
N LEU A 292 -22.92 12.13 1.85
CA LEU A 292 -23.88 13.19 1.55
C LEU A 292 -23.62 14.44 2.39
N ALA A 293 -23.36 14.28 3.69
CA ALA A 293 -23.00 15.39 4.58
C ALA A 293 -21.72 16.11 4.12
N GLY A 294 -20.74 15.36 3.58
CA GLY A 294 -19.49 15.91 3.07
C GLY A 294 -19.61 16.67 1.75
N LEU A 295 -20.74 16.53 1.02
CA LEU A 295 -20.97 17.27 -0.23
C LEU A 295 -21.27 18.75 0.01
N ALA A 296 -21.59 19.16 1.24
CA ALA A 296 -21.90 20.54 1.60
C ALA A 296 -22.95 21.20 0.67
N CYS A 297 -24.04 20.48 0.43
CA CYS A 297 -25.19 20.96 -0.33
C CYS A 297 -26.49 20.40 0.26
N ASP A 298 -27.61 21.03 -0.06
CA ASP A 298 -28.91 20.49 0.27
C ASP A 298 -29.23 19.29 -0.62
N PHE A 299 -29.94 18.32 -0.08
CA PHE A 299 -30.29 17.11 -0.79
C PHE A 299 -31.61 16.50 -0.33
N THR A 300 -32.30 15.84 -1.23
CA THR A 300 -33.52 15.10 -0.97
C THR A 300 -33.32 13.62 -1.23
N ILE A 301 -33.47 12.78 -0.18
CA ILE A 301 -33.38 11.32 -0.30
C ILE A 301 -34.67 10.80 -0.90
N ARG A 302 -34.57 10.15 -2.08
CA ARG A 302 -35.70 9.46 -2.73
C ARG A 302 -35.81 8.02 -2.25
N GLU A 303 -34.68 7.29 -2.27
CA GLU A 303 -34.55 5.89 -1.85
C GLU A 303 -33.17 5.63 -1.20
N PRO A 304 -33.06 4.71 -0.24
CA PRO A 304 -34.14 4.05 0.52
C PRO A 304 -34.55 4.89 1.75
N GLU A 305 -35.70 4.59 2.32
CA GLU A 305 -36.24 5.30 3.52
C GLU A 305 -35.27 5.19 4.72
N GLU A 306 -34.59 4.04 4.88
CA GLU A 306 -33.65 3.78 5.96
C GLU A 306 -32.43 4.74 5.93
N LEU A 307 -32.09 5.30 4.78
CA LEU A 307 -31.03 6.28 4.67
C LEU A 307 -31.33 7.56 5.45
N ARG A 308 -32.63 7.97 5.52
CA ARG A 308 -33.06 9.11 6.32
C ARG A 308 -32.77 8.89 7.81
N ALA A 309 -32.93 7.64 8.30
CA ALA A 309 -32.59 7.30 9.67
C ALA A 309 -31.08 7.40 9.93
N SER A 310 -30.23 6.92 9.00
CA SER A 310 -28.79 7.04 9.09
C SER A 310 -28.34 8.51 9.08
N VAL A 311 -28.95 9.36 8.26
CA VAL A 311 -28.65 10.81 8.21
C VAL A 311 -29.03 11.48 9.51
N ARG A 312 -30.25 11.21 10.05
CA ARG A 312 -30.65 11.73 11.37
C ARG A 312 -29.72 11.32 12.48
N GLY A 313 -29.37 10.03 12.57
CA GLY A 313 -28.45 9.54 13.58
C GLY A 313 -27.02 10.14 13.46
N LEU A 314 -26.58 10.50 12.26
CA LEU A 314 -25.34 11.25 12.06
C LEU A 314 -25.46 12.67 12.57
N SER A 315 -26.55 13.37 12.25
CA SER A 315 -26.87 14.73 12.69
C SER A 315 -26.90 14.82 14.22
N ASP A 316 -27.58 13.90 14.89
CA ASP A 316 -27.69 13.86 16.35
C ASP A 316 -26.32 13.69 17.02
N ARG A 317 -25.47 12.81 16.49
CA ARG A 317 -24.09 12.63 17.00
C ARG A 317 -23.22 13.87 16.81
N LEU A 318 -23.33 14.53 15.66
CA LEU A 318 -22.58 15.77 15.41
C LEU A 318 -23.06 16.90 16.30
N ALA A 319 -24.37 17.06 16.50
CA ALA A 319 -24.95 18.05 17.40
C ALA A 319 -24.53 17.81 18.86
N ALA A 320 -24.56 16.56 19.33
CA ALA A 320 -24.10 16.19 20.67
C ALA A 320 -22.62 16.51 20.88
N SER A 321 -21.77 16.21 19.89
CA SER A 321 -20.34 16.51 19.96
C SER A 321 -20.05 18.01 19.94
N ALA A 322 -20.82 18.80 19.20
CA ALA A 322 -20.69 20.27 19.17
C ALA A 322 -21.14 20.95 20.47
N SER A 323 -22.02 20.28 21.24
CA SER A 323 -22.56 20.78 22.52
C SER A 323 -21.71 20.36 23.73
N ALA A 324 -20.71 19.48 23.54
CA ALA A 324 -19.88 18.92 24.61
C ALA A 324 -18.55 19.70 24.85
N GLY A 325 -18.44 20.93 24.34
CA GLY A 325 -17.29 21.85 24.49
C GLY A 325 -17.52 22.96 25.50
#